data_739340ac55aa8139ef44ab0e690f38bb
#
_entry.id   739340ac55aa8139ef44ab0e690f38bb
#
_cell.length_a   1.000
_cell.length_b   1.000
_cell.length_c   1.000
_cell.angle_alpha   90.00
_cell.angle_beta   90.00
_cell.angle_gamma   90.00
#
_symmetry.space_group_name_H-M   'P 1'
#
loop_
_entity.id
_entity.type
_entity.pdbx_description
1 polymer ?
#
loop_
_entity_poly.entity_id
_entity_poly.type
_entity_poly.pdbx_seq_one_letter_code
_entity_poly.pdbx_strand_id
1 'polypeptide(L)'
;VLGAIMCCRPKTPLAGHESSGFIHRLGMEARPQYVFPTNPFLQGENERWKPIQTSFAAHLKYSFKFRPNTCADRIYGGAYQGIGVSLTTFGDKKQLGDPFSFYVFQGARIARFSPRASLNYEWNFGLSAGWKPYDNYYNSYNGAVGSRMNAYINAGVYINWAFSRYFDLIVGGDFTHFSNGNTKFPNAGIKTAGAKIGLVYNFNRTEEDLSKSLYQPVTTRFPRHISYDVVLFGSWRRKGVWVGEKQIASPNAYPVAGFNFAPMYNLGYKFRGG
;
A
#
# COMPACT_ATOMS: atom_id res chain seq x y z
N VAL A 1 -2.19 16.30 10.32
CA VAL A 1 -1.25 16.63 9.23
C VAL A 1 -1.23 18.14 8.97
N LEU A 2 -2.38 18.83 8.89
CA LEU A 2 -2.43 20.30 8.67
C LEU A 2 -1.80 21.10 9.82
N GLY A 3 -1.93 20.70 11.08
CA GLY A 3 -1.39 21.44 12.23
C GLY A 3 0.14 21.48 12.31
N ALA A 4 0.85 20.47 11.78
CA ALA A 4 2.32 20.45 11.80
C ALA A 4 2.96 21.35 10.72
N ILE A 5 2.23 21.65 9.64
CA ILE A 5 2.69 22.53 8.58
C ILE A 5 2.75 24.00 9.08
N MET A 6 1.89 24.38 10.01
CA MET A 6 1.85 25.74 10.57
C MET A 6 3.02 26.06 11.51
N CYS A 7 3.61 25.05 12.19
CA CYS A 7 4.75 25.27 13.10
C CYS A 7 6.11 25.43 12.39
N CYS A 8 6.18 25.17 11.10
CA CYS A 8 7.41 25.19 10.32
C CYS A 8 7.48 26.38 9.34
N ARG A 9 6.98 27.58 9.72
CA ARG A 9 7.18 28.77 8.88
C ARG A 9 8.68 29.06 8.76
N PRO A 10 9.25 29.07 7.55
CA PRO A 10 10.61 29.53 7.35
C PRO A 10 10.69 31.02 7.69
N LYS A 11 11.74 31.43 8.40
CA LYS A 11 12.16 32.84 8.42
C LYS A 11 12.44 33.25 6.98
N THR A 12 11.86 34.35 6.56
CA THR A 12 11.91 35.02 5.24
C THR A 12 12.95 34.52 4.24
N PRO A 13 12.57 34.14 3.01
CA PRO A 13 13.53 33.79 1.98
C PRO A 13 14.15 35.07 1.39
N LEU A 14 15.48 35.08 1.30
CA LEU A 14 16.18 35.90 0.31
C LEU A 14 15.73 35.45 -1.09
N ALA A 15 15.43 36.43 -1.96
CA ALA A 15 14.97 36.23 -3.31
C ALA A 15 15.93 35.36 -4.14
N GLY A 16 15.61 34.14 -4.36
CA GLY A 16 16.24 33.18 -5.23
C GLY A 16 15.24 32.09 -5.52
N HIS A 17 15.08 31.74 -6.78
CA HIS A 17 14.18 30.73 -7.36
C HIS A 17 13.58 29.79 -6.32
N GLU A 18 12.30 29.91 -6.00
CA GLU A 18 11.58 28.99 -5.10
C GLU A 18 11.64 27.57 -5.67
N SER A 19 12.65 26.81 -5.26
CA SER A 19 12.63 25.38 -5.51
C SER A 19 11.43 24.81 -4.79
N SER A 20 10.52 24.13 -5.49
CA SER A 20 9.33 23.51 -4.90
C SER A 20 9.76 22.75 -3.62
N GLY A 21 9.01 22.92 -2.52
CA GLY A 21 9.29 22.27 -1.24
C GLY A 21 9.25 20.73 -1.29
N PHE A 22 8.96 20.18 -2.47
CA PHE A 22 8.79 18.75 -2.71
C PHE A 22 9.73 18.24 -3.82
N ILE A 23 10.13 16.98 -3.69
CA ILE A 23 10.74 16.19 -4.75
C ILE A 23 9.64 15.30 -5.34
N HIS A 24 9.41 15.45 -6.65
CA HIS A 24 8.47 14.63 -7.42
C HIS A 24 9.18 13.37 -7.92
N ARG A 25 8.48 12.24 -7.92
CA ARG A 25 9.06 10.93 -8.21
C ARG A 25 8.12 10.12 -9.10
N LEU A 26 8.72 9.45 -10.10
CA LEU A 26 8.04 8.45 -10.92
C LEU A 26 8.75 7.12 -10.73
N GLY A 27 8.03 6.08 -10.32
CA GLY A 27 8.58 4.77 -10.04
C GLY A 27 7.96 3.70 -10.92
N MET A 28 8.80 2.74 -11.35
CA MET A 28 8.36 1.50 -11.98
C MET A 28 8.85 0.33 -11.12
N GLU A 29 7.97 -0.64 -10.86
CA GLU A 29 8.30 -1.79 -10.01
C GLU A 29 7.83 -3.09 -10.64
N ALA A 30 8.62 -4.14 -10.47
CA ALA A 30 8.30 -5.53 -10.78
C ALA A 30 8.22 -6.32 -9.47
N ARG A 31 7.17 -7.12 -9.30
CA ARG A 31 6.92 -7.89 -8.07
C ARG A 31 6.60 -9.35 -8.41
N PRO A 32 7.60 -10.22 -8.53
CA PRO A 32 7.37 -11.66 -8.52
C PRO A 32 6.98 -12.10 -7.12
N GLN A 33 5.87 -12.84 -6.99
CA GLN A 33 5.30 -13.18 -5.70
C GLN A 33 4.84 -14.63 -5.66
N TYR A 34 4.90 -15.24 -4.49
CA TYR A 34 4.27 -16.50 -4.15
C TYR A 34 2.82 -16.27 -3.74
N VAL A 35 1.91 -17.12 -4.24
CA VAL A 35 0.49 -17.11 -3.90
C VAL A 35 0.24 -18.12 -2.79
N PHE A 36 -0.28 -17.69 -1.65
CA PHE A 36 -0.61 -18.57 -0.54
C PHE A 36 -1.82 -19.44 -0.88
N PRO A 37 -1.73 -20.77 -0.74
CA PRO A 37 -2.80 -21.71 -1.07
C PRO A 37 -3.87 -21.75 0.03
N THR A 38 -4.61 -20.65 0.18
CA THR A 38 -5.56 -20.43 1.28
C THR A 38 -6.93 -21.10 1.07
N ASN A 39 -7.16 -21.71 -0.09
CA ASN A 39 -8.40 -22.43 -0.40
C ASN A 39 -8.15 -23.55 -1.45
N PRO A 40 -9.06 -24.54 -1.58
CA PRO A 40 -8.89 -25.67 -2.51
C PRO A 40 -8.65 -25.24 -3.96
N PHE A 41 -9.32 -24.19 -4.44
CA PHE A 41 -9.13 -23.67 -5.79
C PHE A 41 -7.66 -23.26 -6.08
N LEU A 42 -7.01 -22.59 -5.14
CA LEU A 42 -5.58 -22.21 -5.26
C LEU A 42 -4.65 -23.41 -5.05
N GLN A 43 -5.12 -24.44 -4.34
CA GLN A 43 -4.37 -25.69 -4.10
C GLN A 43 -4.37 -26.63 -5.31
N GLY A 44 -5.22 -26.37 -6.31
CA GLY A 44 -5.27 -27.16 -7.54
C GLY A 44 -6.63 -27.71 -7.88
N GLU A 45 -7.66 -27.52 -7.06
CA GLU A 45 -9.03 -27.85 -7.39
C GLU A 45 -9.63 -26.76 -8.33
N ASN A 46 -9.05 -26.68 -9.52
CA ASN A 46 -9.40 -25.74 -10.59
C ASN A 46 -9.46 -26.47 -11.93
N GLU A 47 -9.92 -25.85 -12.99
CA GLU A 47 -10.04 -26.47 -14.31
C GLU A 47 -8.72 -27.05 -14.86
N ARG A 48 -7.59 -26.53 -14.40
CA ARG A 48 -6.26 -26.97 -14.84
C ARG A 48 -5.67 -28.08 -14.00
N TRP A 49 -6.28 -28.43 -12.88
CA TRP A 49 -5.80 -29.40 -11.88
C TRP A 49 -4.36 -29.11 -11.45
N LYS A 50 -4.00 -27.84 -11.35
CA LYS A 50 -2.65 -27.41 -10.96
C LYS A 50 -2.74 -26.28 -9.94
N PRO A 51 -1.88 -26.29 -8.89
CA PRO A 51 -1.81 -25.21 -7.93
C PRO A 51 -1.47 -23.88 -8.59
N ILE A 52 -2.11 -22.80 -8.12
CA ILE A 52 -1.78 -21.42 -8.49
C ILE A 52 -0.84 -20.87 -7.41
N GLN A 53 0.45 -20.94 -7.65
CA GLN A 53 1.49 -20.66 -6.64
C GLN A 53 2.29 -19.38 -6.94
N THR A 54 2.17 -18.83 -8.14
CA THR A 54 2.97 -17.67 -8.55
C THR A 54 2.09 -16.57 -9.10
N SER A 55 2.49 -15.35 -8.83
CA SER A 55 1.96 -14.17 -9.50
C SER A 55 3.08 -13.21 -9.85
N PHE A 56 2.81 -12.37 -10.82
CA PHE A 56 3.70 -11.29 -11.21
C PHE A 56 2.89 -10.00 -11.33
N ALA A 57 3.38 -8.92 -10.73
CA ALA A 57 2.76 -7.61 -10.84
C ALA A 57 3.76 -6.56 -11.35
N ALA A 58 3.31 -5.75 -12.30
CA ALA A 58 4.01 -4.56 -12.76
C ALA A 58 3.30 -3.31 -12.23
N HIS A 59 4.05 -2.36 -11.71
CA HIS A 59 3.52 -1.14 -11.09
C HIS A 59 4.10 0.10 -11.75
N LEU A 60 3.26 1.13 -11.90
CA LEU A 60 3.66 2.49 -12.22
C LEU A 60 3.15 3.41 -11.10
N LYS A 61 4.04 4.24 -10.55
CA LYS A 61 3.79 5.00 -9.32
C LYS A 61 4.26 6.44 -9.47
N TYR A 62 3.41 7.39 -9.12
CA TYR A 62 3.79 8.78 -8.96
C TYR A 62 3.71 9.16 -7.48
N SER A 63 4.75 9.82 -6.96
CA SER A 63 4.78 10.28 -5.57
C SER A 63 5.52 11.61 -5.42
N PHE A 64 5.31 12.21 -4.28
CA PHE A 64 6.08 13.35 -3.83
C PHE A 64 6.53 13.15 -2.38
N LYS A 65 7.67 13.73 -2.05
CA LYS A 65 8.23 13.75 -0.69
C LYS A 65 8.77 15.14 -0.38
N PHE A 66 8.83 15.47 0.90
CA PHE A 66 9.51 16.69 1.34
C PHE A 66 11.00 16.63 0.99
N ARG A 67 11.57 17.79 0.64
CA ARG A 67 13.03 17.88 0.47
C ARG A 67 13.73 17.50 1.77
N PRO A 68 14.87 16.82 1.69
CA PRO A 68 15.71 16.53 2.85
C PRO A 68 16.00 17.80 3.66
N ASN A 69 16.04 17.67 4.98
CA ASN A 69 16.26 18.72 5.98
C ASN A 69 15.17 19.77 6.16
N THR A 70 14.10 19.73 5.43
CA THR A 70 12.93 20.49 5.83
C THR A 70 12.45 20.01 7.19
N CYS A 71 11.79 20.87 7.95
CA CYS A 71 11.17 20.48 9.23
C CYS A 71 10.27 19.27 9.06
N ALA A 72 9.46 19.21 8.00
CA ALA A 72 8.58 18.10 7.69
C ALA A 72 9.35 16.78 7.40
N ASP A 73 10.44 16.82 6.62
CA ASP A 73 11.29 15.63 6.36
C ASP A 73 11.85 15.06 7.66
N ARG A 74 12.32 15.93 8.56
CA ARG A 74 12.87 15.52 9.85
C ARG A 74 11.81 14.92 10.78
N ILE A 75 10.64 15.57 10.88
CA ILE A 75 9.54 15.11 11.72
C ILE A 75 8.99 13.77 11.23
N TYR A 76 8.73 13.65 9.93
CA TYR A 76 8.06 12.48 9.35
C TYR A 76 9.03 11.42 8.79
N GLY A 77 10.35 11.62 8.94
CA GLY A 77 11.34 10.62 8.54
C GLY A 77 11.41 10.40 7.04
N GLY A 78 11.35 11.48 6.24
CA GLY A 78 11.37 11.38 4.78
C GLY A 78 10.11 10.74 4.21
N ALA A 79 8.97 10.97 4.85
CA ALA A 79 7.69 10.47 4.35
C ALA A 79 7.40 10.94 2.92
N TYR A 80 6.83 10.04 2.16
CA TYR A 80 6.37 10.28 0.81
C TYR A 80 4.98 9.67 0.64
N GLN A 81 4.21 10.20 -0.29
CA GLN A 81 2.89 9.70 -0.61
C GLN A 81 2.59 9.91 -2.09
N GLY A 82 1.66 9.13 -2.62
CA GLY A 82 1.34 9.18 -4.03
C GLY A 82 0.21 8.28 -4.45
N ILE A 83 0.09 8.12 -5.75
CA ILE A 83 -0.88 7.25 -6.42
C ILE A 83 -0.14 6.25 -7.30
N GLY A 84 -0.70 5.08 -7.46
CA GLY A 84 -0.13 4.04 -8.29
C GLY A 84 -1.18 3.22 -9.01
N VAL A 85 -0.73 2.59 -10.08
CA VAL A 85 -1.48 1.60 -10.84
C VAL A 85 -0.67 0.33 -10.96
N SER A 86 -1.34 -0.81 -11.05
CA SER A 86 -0.67 -2.08 -11.30
C SER A 86 -1.49 -3.02 -12.18
N LEU A 87 -0.78 -3.87 -12.90
CA LEU A 87 -1.32 -5.05 -13.56
C LEU A 87 -0.75 -6.28 -12.88
N THR A 88 -1.62 -7.22 -12.50
CA THR A 88 -1.21 -8.46 -11.82
C THR A 88 -1.68 -9.65 -12.65
N THR A 89 -0.81 -10.63 -12.86
CA THR A 89 -1.17 -11.92 -13.45
C THR A 89 -0.89 -13.06 -12.50
N PHE A 90 -1.78 -14.04 -12.49
CA PHE A 90 -1.66 -15.30 -11.73
C PHE A 90 -1.41 -16.51 -12.63
N GLY A 91 -1.20 -16.26 -13.93
CA GLY A 91 -1.06 -17.34 -14.93
C GLY A 91 -2.36 -18.09 -15.22
N ASP A 92 -3.48 -17.66 -14.65
CA ASP A 92 -4.81 -18.21 -14.89
C ASP A 92 -5.81 -17.12 -15.30
N LYS A 93 -5.72 -16.71 -16.55
CA LYS A 93 -6.54 -15.65 -17.11
C LYS A 93 -8.02 -16.03 -17.25
N LYS A 94 -8.29 -17.34 -17.38
CA LYS A 94 -9.65 -17.85 -17.56
C LYS A 94 -10.45 -17.78 -16.27
N GLN A 95 -9.88 -18.25 -15.17
CA GLN A 95 -10.59 -18.38 -13.90
C GLN A 95 -10.36 -17.22 -12.91
N LEU A 96 -9.18 -16.57 -12.93
CA LEU A 96 -8.87 -15.40 -12.08
C LEU A 96 -8.90 -14.07 -12.83
N GLY A 97 -8.52 -14.08 -14.11
CA GLY A 97 -8.28 -12.86 -14.88
C GLY A 97 -6.88 -12.28 -14.61
N ASP A 98 -6.63 -11.12 -15.22
CA ASP A 98 -5.45 -10.29 -14.97
C ASP A 98 -5.92 -8.95 -14.39
N PRO A 99 -6.06 -8.83 -13.07
CA PRO A 99 -6.63 -7.65 -12.45
C PRO A 99 -5.70 -6.44 -12.56
N PHE A 100 -6.32 -5.30 -12.81
CA PHE A 100 -5.73 -3.98 -12.72
C PHE A 100 -6.07 -3.37 -11.35
N SER A 101 -5.10 -2.71 -10.71
CA SER A 101 -5.33 -2.00 -9.45
C SER A 101 -5.02 -0.51 -9.58
N PHE A 102 -5.81 0.31 -8.91
CA PHE A 102 -5.55 1.72 -8.64
C PHE A 102 -5.51 1.94 -7.13
N TYR A 103 -4.45 2.60 -6.64
CA TYR A 103 -4.24 2.74 -5.21
C TYR A 103 -3.54 4.06 -4.83
N VAL A 104 -3.77 4.49 -3.61
CA VAL A 104 -2.94 5.46 -2.92
C VAL A 104 -1.88 4.74 -2.11
N PHE A 105 -0.75 5.38 -1.89
CA PHE A 105 0.31 4.80 -1.07
C PHE A 105 1.04 5.86 -0.25
N GLN A 106 1.59 5.40 0.85
CA GLN A 106 2.44 6.17 1.72
C GLN A 106 3.58 5.29 2.22
N GLY A 107 4.74 5.90 2.38
CA GLY A 107 5.88 5.28 3.02
C GLY A 107 6.76 6.29 3.72
N ALA A 108 7.68 5.78 4.53
CA ALA A 108 8.69 6.58 5.19
C ALA A 108 9.94 5.76 5.48
N ARG A 109 11.02 6.44 5.82
CA ARG A 109 12.27 5.83 6.20
C ARG A 109 12.20 5.27 7.63
N ILE A 110 12.58 4.00 7.77
CA ILE A 110 12.77 3.33 9.06
C ILE A 110 14.17 3.65 9.60
N ALA A 111 15.20 3.44 8.75
CA ALA A 111 16.59 3.63 9.11
C ALA A 111 17.39 4.19 7.92
N ARG A 112 18.44 4.92 8.22
CA ARG A 112 19.39 5.44 7.24
C ARG A 112 20.75 4.76 7.44
N PHE A 113 21.25 4.09 6.40
CA PHE A 113 22.56 3.43 6.42
C PHE A 113 23.67 4.35 5.93
N SER A 114 23.34 5.19 4.95
CA SER A 114 24.25 6.20 4.39
C SER A 114 23.44 7.38 3.84
N PRO A 115 24.10 8.46 3.36
CA PRO A 115 23.40 9.53 2.68
C PRO A 115 22.55 9.06 1.48
N ARG A 116 22.97 7.97 0.84
CA ARG A 116 22.35 7.43 -0.37
C ARG A 116 21.56 6.13 -0.15
N ALA A 117 21.68 5.48 1.02
CA ALA A 117 21.02 4.20 1.30
C ALA A 117 20.16 4.25 2.55
N SER A 118 18.93 3.75 2.46
CA SER A 118 17.98 3.71 3.57
C SER A 118 17.06 2.51 3.50
N LEU A 119 16.63 2.04 4.67
CA LEU A 119 15.53 1.09 4.83
C LEU A 119 14.23 1.87 4.97
N ASN A 120 13.22 1.47 4.21
CA ASN A 120 11.92 2.14 4.16
C ASN A 120 10.80 1.12 4.30
N TYR A 121 9.64 1.58 4.79
CA TYR A 121 8.39 0.87 4.66
C TYR A 121 7.45 1.58 3.69
N GLU A 122 6.50 0.85 3.16
CA GLU A 122 5.43 1.38 2.32
C GLU A 122 4.18 0.56 2.52
N TRP A 123 3.04 1.21 2.53
CA TRP A 123 1.73 0.58 2.46
C TRP A 123 0.91 1.20 1.33
N ASN A 124 0.11 0.37 0.68
CA ASN A 124 -0.76 0.75 -0.43
C ASN A 124 -2.19 0.32 -0.10
N PHE A 125 -3.14 1.16 -0.43
CA PHE A 125 -4.56 0.86 -0.27
C PHE A 125 -5.34 1.36 -1.50
N GLY A 126 -6.20 0.49 -2.05
CA GLY A 126 -6.96 0.84 -3.23
C GLY A 126 -7.96 -0.23 -3.66
N LEU A 127 -8.30 -0.18 -4.92
CA LEU A 127 -9.24 -1.10 -5.56
C LEU A 127 -8.56 -1.81 -6.72
N SER A 128 -8.91 -3.07 -6.91
CA SER A 128 -8.54 -3.86 -8.08
C SER A 128 -9.78 -4.32 -8.83
N ALA A 129 -9.72 -4.27 -10.16
CA ALA A 129 -10.81 -4.64 -11.06
C ALA A 129 -10.29 -5.58 -12.18
N GLY A 130 -11.20 -6.22 -12.89
CA GLY A 130 -10.83 -7.17 -13.95
C GLY A 130 -10.75 -8.63 -13.49
N TRP A 131 -11.15 -8.90 -12.26
CA TRP A 131 -11.30 -10.25 -11.73
C TRP A 131 -12.39 -11.03 -12.44
N LYS A 132 -12.20 -12.34 -12.57
CA LYS A 132 -13.21 -13.31 -12.99
C LYS A 132 -13.85 -13.92 -11.75
N PRO A 133 -15.05 -13.47 -11.33
CA PRO A 133 -15.66 -13.97 -10.10
C PRO A 133 -16.16 -15.40 -10.25
N TYR A 134 -16.42 -16.04 -9.13
CA TYR A 134 -17.19 -17.27 -9.06
C TYR A 134 -18.51 -17.14 -9.83
N ASP A 135 -18.82 -18.17 -10.57
CA ASP A 135 -20.08 -18.36 -11.26
C ASP A 135 -20.45 -19.85 -11.24
N ASN A 136 -21.71 -20.19 -10.95
CA ASN A 136 -22.17 -21.57 -10.81
C ASN A 136 -21.97 -22.41 -12.09
N TYR A 137 -21.99 -21.77 -13.26
CA TYR A 137 -21.94 -22.45 -14.55
C TYR A 137 -20.59 -22.29 -15.24
N TYR A 138 -20.01 -21.09 -15.20
CA TYR A 138 -18.84 -20.74 -15.99
C TYR A 138 -17.53 -20.68 -15.20
N ASN A 139 -17.59 -20.61 -13.86
CA ASN A 139 -16.40 -20.50 -13.02
C ASN A 139 -16.64 -21.07 -11.61
N SER A 140 -17.19 -22.30 -11.56
CA SER A 140 -17.67 -22.94 -10.33
C SER A 140 -16.56 -23.38 -9.37
N TYR A 141 -15.32 -23.53 -9.84
CA TYR A 141 -14.17 -23.87 -9.00
C TYR A 141 -13.63 -22.67 -8.22
N ASN A 142 -13.87 -21.43 -8.66
CA ASN A 142 -13.25 -20.24 -8.07
C ASN A 142 -13.82 -19.91 -6.68
N GLY A 143 -13.34 -20.61 -5.67
CA GLY A 143 -13.64 -20.30 -4.25
C GLY A 143 -12.94 -19.06 -3.69
N ALA A 144 -12.03 -18.45 -4.44
CA ALA A 144 -11.23 -17.33 -3.96
C ALA A 144 -11.92 -15.96 -4.12
N VAL A 145 -12.57 -15.74 -5.25
CA VAL A 145 -13.03 -14.41 -5.68
C VAL A 145 -14.50 -14.42 -6.07
N GLY A 146 -15.34 -13.72 -5.33
CA GLY A 146 -16.78 -13.61 -5.60
C GLY A 146 -17.21 -12.29 -6.27
N SER A 147 -16.29 -11.38 -6.58
CA SER A 147 -16.61 -10.09 -7.19
C SER A 147 -15.61 -9.65 -8.26
N ARG A 148 -16.08 -8.85 -9.23
CA ARG A 148 -15.25 -8.27 -10.28
C ARG A 148 -14.33 -7.16 -9.76
N MET A 149 -14.64 -6.60 -8.61
CA MET A 149 -13.85 -5.58 -7.91
C MET A 149 -13.53 -6.05 -6.50
N ASN A 150 -12.29 -5.86 -6.07
CA ASN A 150 -11.80 -6.22 -4.75
C ASN A 150 -10.96 -5.08 -4.18
N ALA A 151 -10.90 -4.97 -2.86
CA ALA A 151 -9.92 -4.14 -2.20
C ALA A 151 -8.51 -4.67 -2.50
N TYR A 152 -7.58 -3.76 -2.69
CA TYR A 152 -6.15 -3.99 -2.84
C TYR A 152 -5.45 -3.41 -1.62
N ILE A 153 -4.79 -4.26 -0.85
CA ILE A 153 -4.04 -3.88 0.35
C ILE A 153 -2.65 -4.48 0.21
N ASN A 154 -1.63 -3.64 0.35
CA ASN A 154 -0.24 -4.09 0.28
C ASN A 154 0.58 -3.39 1.35
N ALA A 155 1.54 -4.11 1.92
CA ALA A 155 2.54 -3.56 2.83
C ALA A 155 3.89 -4.24 2.59
N GLY A 156 4.97 -3.48 2.71
CA GLY A 156 6.30 -4.02 2.50
C GLY A 156 7.41 -3.16 3.07
N VAL A 157 8.60 -3.73 3.05
CA VAL A 157 9.85 -3.06 3.42
C VAL A 157 10.86 -3.20 2.30
N TYR A 158 11.68 -2.16 2.09
CA TYR A 158 12.65 -2.15 1.02
C TYR A 158 13.85 -1.26 1.33
N ILE A 159 14.97 -1.59 0.72
CA ILE A 159 16.15 -0.74 0.67
C ILE A 159 16.00 0.18 -0.53
N ASN A 160 16.17 1.48 -0.30
CA ASN A 160 16.30 2.49 -1.34
C ASN A 160 17.74 2.91 -1.45
N TRP A 161 18.31 2.80 -2.64
CA TRP A 161 19.66 3.23 -2.95
C TRP A 161 19.65 4.31 -4.05
N ALA A 162 20.00 5.55 -3.67
CA ALA A 162 20.16 6.67 -4.58
C ALA A 162 21.51 6.60 -5.28
N PHE A 163 21.61 5.93 -6.41
CA PHE A 163 22.86 5.79 -7.14
C PHE A 163 23.23 7.03 -7.98
N SER A 164 22.24 7.87 -8.28
CA SER A 164 22.48 9.19 -8.88
C SER A 164 21.50 10.23 -8.31
N ARG A 165 21.63 11.50 -8.67
CA ARG A 165 20.64 12.52 -8.29
C ARG A 165 19.27 12.28 -8.91
N TYR A 166 19.21 11.56 -10.02
CA TYR A 166 17.96 11.30 -10.74
C TYR A 166 17.32 9.97 -10.36
N PHE A 167 18.12 8.95 -10.07
CA PHE A 167 17.61 7.58 -9.96
C PHE A 167 17.90 6.94 -8.60
N ASP A 168 16.88 6.26 -8.09
CA ASP A 168 16.97 5.34 -6.97
C ASP A 168 16.65 3.93 -7.45
N LEU A 169 17.44 2.96 -7.01
CA LEU A 169 17.09 1.54 -7.05
C LEU A 169 16.39 1.16 -5.75
N ILE A 170 15.29 0.42 -5.85
CA ILE A 170 14.60 -0.15 -4.70
C ILE A 170 14.58 -1.66 -4.79
N VAL A 171 14.91 -2.33 -3.68
CA VAL A 171 14.89 -3.79 -3.55
C VAL A 171 14.35 -4.16 -2.18
N GLY A 172 13.37 -5.06 -2.13
CA GLY A 172 12.78 -5.48 -0.87
C GLY A 172 11.76 -6.59 -1.04
N GLY A 173 10.87 -6.67 -0.07
CA GLY A 173 9.76 -7.61 -0.09
C GLY A 173 8.47 -6.96 0.35
N ASP A 174 7.36 -7.55 -0.08
CA ASP A 174 6.04 -7.11 0.28
C ASP A 174 5.03 -8.25 0.40
N PHE A 175 3.92 -7.92 1.01
CA PHE A 175 2.74 -8.76 1.14
C PHE A 175 1.55 -8.03 0.55
N THR A 176 0.75 -8.74 -0.27
CA THR A 176 -0.46 -8.21 -0.89
C THR A 176 -1.67 -9.05 -0.51
N HIS A 177 -2.78 -8.39 -0.28
CA HIS A 177 -4.08 -9.03 -0.03
C HIS A 177 -5.15 -8.43 -0.92
N PHE A 178 -5.88 -9.30 -1.62
CA PHE A 178 -7.06 -8.96 -2.40
C PHE A 178 -8.30 -9.58 -1.76
N SER A 179 -9.34 -8.78 -1.53
CA SER A 179 -10.57 -9.23 -0.87
C SER A 179 -11.73 -8.30 -1.16
N ASN A 180 -12.94 -8.83 -1.23
CA ASN A 180 -14.14 -8.00 -1.33
C ASN A 180 -14.79 -7.67 0.03
N GLY A 181 -14.12 -7.99 1.15
CA GLY A 181 -14.64 -7.72 2.49
C GLY A 181 -15.92 -8.48 2.83
N ASN A 182 -16.16 -9.63 2.21
CA ASN A 182 -17.38 -10.43 2.32
C ASN A 182 -18.65 -9.72 1.83
N THR A 183 -18.54 -8.75 0.93
CA THR A 183 -19.72 -8.14 0.27
C THR A 183 -20.37 -9.09 -0.71
N LYS A 184 -19.60 -10.06 -1.24
CA LYS A 184 -20.05 -11.16 -2.09
C LYS A 184 -19.37 -12.46 -1.70
N PHE A 185 -20.10 -13.57 -1.83
CA PHE A 185 -19.57 -14.91 -1.64
C PHE A 185 -19.23 -15.55 -3.01
N PRO A 186 -18.16 -16.36 -3.11
CA PRO A 186 -17.14 -16.64 -2.11
C PRO A 186 -16.14 -15.49 -1.91
N ASN A 187 -15.44 -15.47 -0.78
CA ASN A 187 -14.39 -14.52 -0.52
C ASN A 187 -13.30 -15.13 0.40
N ALA A 188 -12.62 -16.17 -0.06
CA ALA A 188 -11.43 -16.64 0.62
C ALA A 188 -10.29 -15.61 0.48
N GLY A 189 -10.39 -14.74 -0.54
CA GLY A 189 -9.39 -13.75 -0.88
C GLY A 189 -8.10 -14.36 -1.45
N ILE A 190 -7.23 -13.53 -1.98
CA ILE A 190 -5.92 -13.94 -2.47
C ILE A 190 -4.86 -13.19 -1.68
N LYS A 191 -3.88 -13.94 -1.18
CA LYS A 191 -2.73 -13.42 -0.44
C LYS A 191 -1.47 -13.78 -1.19
N THR A 192 -0.57 -12.82 -1.35
CA THR A 192 0.73 -13.03 -2.00
C THR A 192 1.84 -12.37 -1.20
N ALA A 193 3.04 -12.94 -1.26
CA ALA A 193 4.25 -12.32 -0.73
C ALA A 193 5.43 -12.61 -1.66
N GLY A 194 6.35 -11.67 -1.76
CA GLY A 194 7.50 -11.86 -2.64
C GLY A 194 8.45 -10.70 -2.70
N ALA A 195 9.28 -10.71 -3.73
CA ALA A 195 10.25 -9.67 -3.97
C ALA A 195 9.59 -8.43 -4.61
N LYS A 196 10.19 -7.27 -4.31
CA LYS A 196 9.88 -5.98 -4.89
C LYS A 196 11.18 -5.39 -5.42
N ILE A 197 11.23 -5.13 -6.72
CA ILE A 197 12.39 -4.52 -7.38
C ILE A 197 11.88 -3.35 -8.21
N GLY A 198 12.52 -2.20 -8.15
CA GLY A 198 12.06 -1.04 -8.92
C GLY A 198 13.10 0.04 -9.11
N LEU A 199 12.82 0.89 -10.09
CA LEU A 199 13.58 2.08 -10.41
C LEU A 199 12.69 3.31 -10.20
N VAL A 200 13.23 4.32 -9.53
CA VAL A 200 12.52 5.57 -9.24
C VAL A 200 13.29 6.74 -9.81
N TYR A 201 12.66 7.48 -10.71
CA TYR A 201 13.16 8.74 -11.23
C TYR A 201 12.72 9.90 -10.34
N ASN A 202 13.66 10.79 -9.96
CA ASN A 202 13.42 11.98 -9.16
C ASN A 202 13.59 13.23 -10.04
N PHE A 203 12.50 13.97 -10.27
CA PHE A 203 12.47 15.06 -11.25
C PHE A 203 13.35 16.25 -10.87
N ASN A 204 13.31 16.67 -9.62
CA ASN A 204 13.91 17.93 -9.15
C ASN A 204 14.81 17.77 -7.91
N ARG A 205 15.40 16.57 -7.73
CA ARG A 205 16.39 16.31 -6.68
C ARG A 205 17.76 16.86 -7.09
N THR A 206 18.46 17.49 -6.16
CA THR A 206 19.81 18.04 -6.35
C THR A 206 20.87 17.15 -5.69
N GLU A 207 22.15 17.36 -5.99
CA GLU A 207 23.24 16.65 -5.29
C GLU A 207 23.32 17.06 -3.82
N GLU A 208 22.95 18.28 -3.47
CA GLU A 208 22.85 18.75 -2.10
C GLU A 208 21.85 17.95 -1.28
N ASP A 209 20.73 17.54 -1.89
CA ASP A 209 19.73 16.66 -1.25
C ASP A 209 20.31 15.27 -0.87
N LEU A 210 21.44 14.89 -1.41
CA LEU A 210 22.18 13.65 -1.13
C LEU A 210 23.42 13.85 -0.25
N SER A 211 23.66 15.06 0.25
CA SER A 211 24.85 15.39 1.03
C SER A 211 24.76 14.86 2.48
N LYS A 212 25.91 14.55 3.07
CA LYS A 212 26.04 14.08 4.46
C LYS A 212 25.67 15.14 5.48
N SER A 213 25.91 16.43 5.16
CA SER A 213 25.74 17.54 6.09
C SER A 213 24.29 17.80 6.49
N LEU A 214 23.37 17.17 5.78
CA LEU A 214 21.96 17.42 5.89
C LEU A 214 21.22 16.60 6.98
N TYR A 215 21.89 15.71 7.72
CA TYR A 215 21.22 14.99 8.81
C TYR A 215 21.33 15.78 10.13
N GLN A 216 20.30 16.53 10.45
CA GLN A 216 20.15 17.16 11.76
C GLN A 216 19.00 16.50 12.54
N PRO A 217 19.18 16.19 13.82
CA PRO A 217 18.11 15.65 14.66
C PRO A 217 16.96 16.65 14.80
N VAL A 218 15.76 16.14 15.05
CA VAL A 218 14.59 16.97 15.36
C VAL A 218 14.81 17.62 16.73
N THR A 219 14.93 18.93 16.76
CA THR A 219 15.07 19.72 18.01
C THR A 219 13.76 20.29 18.53
N THR A 220 12.69 20.26 17.72
CA THR A 220 11.37 20.77 18.11
C THR A 220 10.69 19.87 19.13
N ARG A 221 10.34 20.45 20.27
CA ARG A 221 9.59 19.76 21.32
C ARG A 221 8.14 19.56 20.89
N PHE A 222 7.67 18.32 20.88
CA PHE A 222 6.27 18.02 20.62
C PHE A 222 5.42 18.29 21.85
N PRO A 223 4.36 19.12 21.78
CA PRO A 223 3.43 19.28 22.87
C PRO A 223 2.57 18.03 23.02
N ARG A 224 2.73 17.30 24.11
CA ARG A 224 1.90 16.13 24.41
C ARG A 224 0.46 16.58 24.65
N HIS A 225 -0.49 15.90 24.05
CA HIS A 225 -1.91 16.24 24.15
C HIS A 225 -2.80 15.02 23.90
N ILE A 226 -4.05 15.11 24.32
CA ILE A 226 -5.08 14.12 24.01
C ILE A 226 -5.81 14.57 22.75
N SER A 227 -6.05 13.64 21.84
CA SER A 227 -6.95 13.79 20.70
C SER A 227 -8.00 12.69 20.73
N TYR A 228 -9.09 12.88 20.00
CA TYR A 228 -10.18 11.91 19.95
C TYR A 228 -10.36 11.43 18.52
N ASP A 229 -10.32 10.10 18.32
CA ASP A 229 -10.62 9.47 17.04
C ASP A 229 -12.06 8.95 17.06
N VAL A 230 -12.84 9.36 16.08
CA VAL A 230 -14.20 8.85 15.85
C VAL A 230 -14.23 8.22 14.49
N VAL A 231 -14.50 6.92 14.42
CA VAL A 231 -14.61 6.17 13.18
C VAL A 231 -16.02 5.61 13.06
N LEU A 232 -16.73 6.04 12.03
CA LEU A 232 -18.02 5.46 11.65
C LEU A 232 -17.77 4.48 10.51
N PHE A 233 -18.37 3.30 10.58
CA PHE A 233 -18.25 2.32 9.51
C PHE A 233 -19.58 1.66 9.19
N GLY A 234 -19.74 1.31 7.92
CA GLY A 234 -20.90 0.55 7.44
C GLY A 234 -20.50 -0.38 6.29
N SER A 235 -21.17 -1.52 6.21
CA SER A 235 -20.92 -2.52 5.19
C SER A 235 -22.16 -3.39 4.97
N TRP A 236 -22.23 -4.01 3.80
CA TRP A 236 -23.18 -5.08 3.50
C TRP A 236 -22.40 -6.39 3.43
N ARG A 237 -22.79 -7.39 4.22
CA ARG A 237 -22.11 -8.69 4.24
C ARG A 237 -23.01 -9.79 3.73
N ARG A 238 -22.48 -10.62 2.82
CA ARG A 238 -23.14 -11.83 2.35
C ARG A 238 -22.25 -13.02 2.68
N LYS A 239 -22.71 -13.85 3.61
CA LYS A 239 -21.99 -15.05 4.07
C LYS A 239 -22.30 -16.26 3.21
N GLY A 240 -21.42 -17.26 3.22
CA GLY A 240 -21.75 -18.61 2.80
C GLY A 240 -22.59 -19.31 3.88
N VAL A 241 -23.66 -19.96 3.48
CA VAL A 241 -24.49 -20.84 4.32
C VAL A 241 -24.34 -22.27 3.82
N TRP A 242 -24.30 -23.21 4.75
CA TRP A 242 -24.22 -24.62 4.41
C TRP A 242 -25.60 -25.14 3.97
N VAL A 243 -25.64 -25.79 2.81
CA VAL A 243 -26.80 -26.53 2.31
C VAL A 243 -26.28 -27.92 1.94
N GLY A 244 -26.52 -28.88 2.82
CA GLY A 244 -25.86 -30.18 2.75
C GLY A 244 -24.35 -30.02 2.94
N GLU A 245 -23.56 -30.57 2.03
CA GLU A 245 -22.09 -30.49 2.05
C GLU A 245 -21.49 -29.27 1.33
N LYS A 246 -22.33 -28.41 0.75
CA LYS A 246 -21.87 -27.25 -0.02
C LYS A 246 -22.18 -25.93 0.68
N GLN A 247 -21.25 -25.01 0.61
CA GLN A 247 -21.51 -23.61 0.96
C GLN A 247 -22.06 -22.85 -0.26
N ILE A 248 -23.20 -22.23 -0.08
CA ILE A 248 -23.81 -21.34 -1.08
C ILE A 248 -23.92 -19.92 -0.52
N ALA A 249 -24.04 -18.92 -1.40
CA ALA A 249 -24.26 -17.54 -0.96
C ALA A 249 -25.58 -17.43 -0.19
N SER A 250 -25.58 -16.77 0.96
CA SER A 250 -26.82 -16.41 1.66
C SER A 250 -27.75 -15.64 0.70
N PRO A 251 -29.07 -15.95 0.65
CA PRO A 251 -30.00 -15.20 -0.18
C PRO A 251 -29.99 -13.70 0.11
N ASN A 252 -29.86 -13.34 1.39
CA ASN A 252 -29.89 -11.97 1.85
C ASN A 252 -28.50 -11.46 2.21
N ALA A 253 -28.26 -10.17 1.93
CA ALA A 253 -27.13 -9.44 2.47
C ALA A 253 -27.54 -8.78 3.78
N TYR A 254 -26.65 -8.81 4.78
CA TYR A 254 -26.90 -8.27 6.10
C TYR A 254 -26.16 -6.94 6.24
N PRO A 255 -26.84 -5.84 6.63
CA PRO A 255 -26.17 -4.60 6.94
C PRO A 255 -25.34 -4.75 8.23
N VAL A 256 -24.17 -4.16 8.24
CA VAL A 256 -23.31 -4.04 9.42
C VAL A 256 -22.94 -2.57 9.53
N ALA A 257 -23.23 -1.97 10.66
CA ALA A 257 -22.81 -0.61 10.98
C ALA A 257 -22.25 -0.56 12.39
N GLY A 258 -21.35 0.35 12.62
CA GLY A 258 -20.77 0.57 13.95
C GLY A 258 -20.01 1.85 14.03
N PHE A 259 -19.57 2.16 15.23
CA PHE A 259 -18.67 3.27 15.48
C PHE A 259 -17.56 2.83 16.44
N ASN A 260 -16.43 3.49 16.34
CA ASN A 260 -15.35 3.42 17.32
C ASN A 260 -15.07 4.84 17.82
N PHE A 261 -14.93 4.97 19.12
CA PHE A 261 -14.50 6.20 19.77
C PHE A 261 -13.26 5.86 20.60
N ALA A 262 -12.14 6.49 20.30
CA ALA A 262 -10.88 6.25 21.01
C ALA A 262 -10.24 7.59 21.44
N PRO A 263 -10.10 7.85 22.76
CA PRO A 263 -9.22 8.89 23.23
C PRO A 263 -7.76 8.46 22.99
N MET A 264 -6.99 9.30 22.31
CA MET A 264 -5.62 9.01 21.87
C MET A 264 -4.64 9.94 22.60
N TYR A 265 -3.68 9.38 23.30
CA TYR A 265 -2.59 10.16 23.86
C TYR A 265 -1.44 10.31 22.86
N ASN A 266 -1.14 11.53 22.44
CA ASN A 266 -0.11 11.84 21.48
C ASN A 266 1.23 12.04 22.20
N LEU A 267 2.12 11.05 22.08
CA LEU A 267 3.46 11.04 22.70
C LEU A 267 4.49 11.82 21.89
N GLY A 268 4.26 11.97 20.62
CA GLY A 268 5.17 12.61 19.67
C GLY A 268 4.57 12.71 18.27
N TYR A 269 5.35 13.21 17.32
CA TYR A 269 4.90 13.36 15.92
C TYR A 269 4.59 12.02 15.23
N LYS A 270 5.12 10.89 15.72
CA LYS A 270 5.02 9.58 15.07
C LYS A 270 4.21 8.56 15.88
N PHE A 271 4.04 8.77 17.17
CA PHE A 271 3.43 7.79 18.05
C PHE A 271 2.29 8.39 18.84
N ARG A 272 1.17 7.70 18.81
CA ARG A 272 0.01 7.93 19.68
C ARG A 272 -0.55 6.56 20.08
N GLY A 273 -1.16 6.49 21.25
CA GLY A 273 -1.81 5.30 21.78
C GLY A 273 -3.11 5.68 22.46
N GLY A 274 -4.08 4.75 22.46
CA GLY A 274 -5.39 4.90 23.09
C GLY A 274 -6.13 3.59 23.11
#